data_8169d67abf0b36f75918dca9612aefa8
#
_entry.id   8169d67abf0b36f75918dca9612aefa8
#
_cell.length_a   1.000
_cell.length_b   1.000
_cell.length_c   1.000
_cell.angle_alpha   90.00
_cell.angle_beta   90.00
_cell.angle_gamma   90.00
#
_symmetry.space_group_name_H-M   'P 1'
#
loop_
_entity.id
_entity.type
_entity.pdbx_description
1 polymer ?
#
loop_
_entity_poly.entity_id
_entity_poly.type
_entity_poly.pdbx_seq_one_letter_code
_entity_poly.pdbx_strand_id
1 'polypeptide(L)'
;MLSSKLFPWQKNKKKRTIYKNEKNEELIQELRSEGITDEKILTAIRMVPRELFTEKLDEAYENKALSVECGQTLTQPFCTAYMASFLNLRKTDNILDIGCGVGWSVAVFSKLCKTVYTMERFKKLLDIAKKNIAKLKIENVQFKLGNGFEGWGDKILFDAII
;
A
#
# COMPACT_ATOMS: atom_id res chain seq x y z
N MET A 1 -7.73 40.84 12.30
CA MET A 1 -6.39 40.24 12.02
C MET A 1 -6.32 38.86 12.67
N LEU A 2 -6.59 37.81 11.95
CA LEU A 2 -6.49 36.42 12.43
C LEU A 2 -5.05 35.96 12.27
N SER A 3 -4.34 35.85 13.38
CA SER A 3 -2.98 35.28 13.42
C SER A 3 -3.01 33.82 13.00
N SER A 4 -2.42 33.51 11.84
CA SER A 4 -2.20 32.16 11.36
C SER A 4 -1.14 31.45 12.21
N LYS A 5 -1.54 30.88 13.34
CA LYS A 5 -0.69 29.96 14.11
C LYS A 5 -0.56 28.68 13.33
N LEU A 6 0.54 28.54 12.59
CA LEU A 6 0.94 27.29 11.97
C LEU A 6 1.07 26.20 13.03
N PHE A 7 0.39 25.07 12.81
CA PHE A 7 0.48 23.92 13.71
C PHE A 7 1.91 23.37 13.79
N PRO A 8 2.35 22.84 14.94
CA PRO A 8 3.73 22.36 15.14
C PRO A 8 4.23 21.38 14.08
N TRP A 9 3.34 20.60 13.46
CA TRP A 9 3.68 19.66 12.39
C TRP A 9 4.08 20.36 11.07
N GLN A 10 3.71 21.62 10.85
CA GLN A 10 4.09 22.37 9.64
C GLN A 10 5.55 22.86 9.70
N LYS A 11 6.10 23.08 10.88
CA LYS A 11 7.48 23.57 11.07
C LYS A 11 8.57 22.52 10.80
N ASN A 12 8.20 21.23 10.71
CA ASN A 12 9.16 20.12 10.57
C ASN A 12 9.09 19.37 9.24
N LYS A 13 8.41 19.92 8.21
CA LYS A 13 8.23 19.26 6.91
C LYS A 13 9.55 18.77 6.29
N LYS A 14 10.61 19.61 6.31
CA LYS A 14 11.89 19.31 5.67
C LYS A 14 12.67 18.20 6.41
N LYS A 15 12.72 18.22 7.74
CA LYS A 15 13.34 17.17 8.56
C LYS A 15 12.58 15.83 8.44
N ARG A 16 11.25 15.88 8.44
CA ARG A 16 10.40 14.71 8.28
C ARG A 16 10.55 14.05 6.91
N THR A 17 10.73 14.84 5.84
CA THR A 17 10.94 14.34 4.47
C THR A 17 12.29 13.64 4.32
N ILE A 18 13.35 14.18 4.93
CA ILE A 18 14.70 13.57 4.90
C ILE A 18 14.69 12.24 5.65
N TYR A 19 14.25 12.22 6.91
CA TYR A 19 14.14 11.02 7.73
C TYR A 19 13.31 9.90 7.09
N LYS A 20 12.21 10.28 6.47
CA LYS A 20 11.31 9.40 5.73
C LYS A 20 12.00 8.74 4.53
N ASN A 21 12.79 9.50 3.78
CA ASN A 21 13.52 8.97 2.63
C ASN A 21 14.63 8.00 3.06
N GLU A 22 15.35 8.28 4.15
CA GLU A 22 16.40 7.40 4.69
C GLU A 22 15.83 6.06 5.13
N LYS A 23 14.79 6.05 5.97
CA LYS A 23 14.15 4.81 6.43
C LYS A 23 13.52 3.99 5.30
N ASN A 24 12.96 4.64 4.30
CA ASN A 24 12.42 3.95 3.13
C ASN A 24 13.56 3.31 2.32
N GLU A 25 14.69 4.00 2.15
CA GLU A 25 15.85 3.42 1.46
C GLU A 25 16.48 2.27 2.26
N GLU A 26 16.55 2.36 3.59
CA GLU A 26 16.97 1.24 4.46
C GLU A 26 16.08 0.01 4.22
N LEU A 27 14.75 0.17 4.22
CA LEU A 27 13.81 -0.90 3.90
C LEU A 27 14.07 -1.48 2.49
N ILE A 28 14.29 -0.64 1.48
CA ILE A 28 14.58 -1.11 0.12
C ILE A 28 15.88 -1.95 0.08
N GLN A 29 16.91 -1.54 0.82
CA GLN A 29 18.17 -2.31 0.90
C GLN A 29 17.96 -3.65 1.63
N GLU A 30 17.16 -3.67 2.70
CA GLU A 30 16.79 -4.88 3.41
C GLU A 30 16.06 -5.86 2.48
N LEU A 31 15.02 -5.41 1.77
CA LEU A 31 14.27 -6.23 0.82
C LEU A 31 15.20 -6.80 -0.27
N ARG A 32 16.15 -6.00 -0.74
CA ARG A 32 17.14 -6.44 -1.73
C ARG A 32 18.05 -7.54 -1.15
N SER A 33 18.51 -7.39 0.09
CA SER A 33 19.34 -8.39 0.76
C SER A 33 18.60 -9.70 1.02
N GLU A 34 17.27 -9.64 1.15
CA GLU A 34 16.38 -10.80 1.30
C GLU A 34 15.98 -11.45 -0.05
N GLY A 35 16.54 -10.96 -1.17
CA GLY A 35 16.38 -11.58 -2.49
C GLY A 35 15.33 -10.95 -3.40
N ILE A 36 14.75 -9.80 -3.03
CA ILE A 36 13.87 -9.05 -3.94
C ILE A 36 14.75 -8.24 -4.89
N THR A 37 14.93 -8.73 -6.12
CA THR A 37 15.84 -8.14 -7.12
C THR A 37 15.11 -7.37 -8.24
N ASP A 38 13.79 -7.49 -8.36
CA ASP A 38 13.03 -6.75 -9.37
C ASP A 38 12.92 -5.27 -9.01
N GLU A 39 13.63 -4.44 -9.77
CA GLU A 39 13.66 -2.98 -9.59
C GLU A 39 12.29 -2.32 -9.78
N LYS A 40 11.36 -2.91 -10.53
CA LYS A 40 10.00 -2.38 -10.67
C LYS A 40 9.25 -2.49 -9.34
N ILE A 41 9.40 -3.63 -8.64
CA ILE A 41 8.79 -3.88 -7.35
C ILE A 41 9.39 -2.96 -6.28
N LEU A 42 10.72 -2.90 -6.20
CA LEU A 42 11.41 -2.02 -5.25
C LEU A 42 11.04 -0.55 -5.48
N THR A 43 10.95 -0.13 -6.74
CA THR A 43 10.51 1.23 -7.10
C THR A 43 9.06 1.47 -6.68
N ALA A 44 8.15 0.51 -6.91
CA ALA A 44 6.76 0.62 -6.51
C ALA A 44 6.61 0.80 -4.98
N ILE A 45 7.37 0.02 -4.20
CA ILE A 45 7.39 0.14 -2.73
C ILE A 45 7.95 1.50 -2.31
N ARG A 46 9.07 1.93 -2.89
CA ARG A 46 9.69 3.25 -2.63
C ARG A 46 8.72 4.40 -2.86
N MET A 47 7.88 4.31 -3.89
CA MET A 47 6.91 5.35 -4.25
C MET A 47 5.70 5.43 -3.32
N VAL A 48 5.44 4.41 -2.50
CA VAL A 48 4.25 4.35 -1.64
C VAL A 48 4.62 4.54 -0.19
N PRO A 49 4.44 5.75 0.37
CA PRO A 49 4.84 6.06 1.75
C PRO A 49 4.03 5.23 2.75
N ARG A 50 4.68 4.25 3.39
CA ARG A 50 4.01 3.28 4.26
C ARG A 50 3.45 3.90 5.53
N GLU A 51 4.02 4.99 6.01
CA GLU A 51 3.52 5.74 7.17
C GLU A 51 2.12 6.36 6.97
N LEU A 52 1.60 6.43 5.75
CA LEU A 52 0.22 6.85 5.50
C LEU A 52 -0.82 5.78 5.85
N PHE A 53 -0.37 4.55 6.08
CA PHE A 53 -1.21 3.38 6.27
C PHE A 53 -1.15 2.80 7.69
N THR A 54 -0.44 3.45 8.61
CA THR A 54 -0.29 3.02 9.99
C THR A 54 -0.23 4.22 10.94
N GLU A 55 -0.70 4.01 12.17
CA GLU A 55 -0.51 4.98 13.26
C GLU A 55 0.86 4.81 13.94
N LYS A 56 1.52 3.66 13.74
CA LYS A 56 2.84 3.35 14.29
C LYS A 56 3.95 3.94 13.43
N LEU A 57 4.10 5.26 13.46
CA LEU A 57 4.98 6.00 12.56
C LEU A 57 6.46 5.60 12.67
N ASP A 58 6.92 5.27 13.88
CA ASP A 58 8.32 4.90 14.13
C ASP A 58 8.66 3.52 13.55
N GLU A 59 7.67 2.63 13.46
CA GLU A 59 7.77 1.28 12.94
C GLU A 59 7.37 1.18 11.45
N ALA A 60 6.92 2.28 10.85
CA ALA A 60 6.27 2.26 9.53
C ALA A 60 7.14 1.65 8.42
N TYR A 61 8.45 1.78 8.53
CA TYR A 61 9.42 1.26 7.54
C TYR A 61 10.18 0.02 8.01
N GLU A 62 9.83 -0.54 9.16
CA GLU A 62 10.37 -1.84 9.57
C GLU A 62 9.77 -2.96 8.71
N ASN A 63 10.59 -3.95 8.36
CA ASN A 63 10.16 -5.10 7.56
C ASN A 63 9.39 -6.13 8.39
N LYS A 64 8.28 -5.68 8.95
CA LYS A 64 7.36 -6.50 9.75
C LYS A 64 5.89 -6.14 9.49
N ALA A 65 5.01 -7.08 9.85
CA ALA A 65 3.57 -6.81 9.89
C ALA A 65 3.24 -5.88 11.07
N LEU A 66 2.31 -4.94 10.86
CA LEU A 66 1.85 -4.01 11.89
C LEU A 66 0.36 -4.21 12.12
N SER A 67 -0.08 -4.19 13.39
CA SER A 67 -1.50 -4.28 13.72
C SER A 67 -2.26 -3.05 13.20
N VAL A 68 -3.45 -3.29 12.67
CA VAL A 68 -4.39 -2.27 12.23
C VAL A 68 -5.77 -2.55 12.82
N GLU A 69 -6.76 -1.78 12.42
CA GLU A 69 -8.14 -1.93 12.87
C GLU A 69 -8.74 -3.31 12.57
N CYS A 70 -9.83 -3.65 13.26
CA CYS A 70 -10.56 -4.91 13.12
C CYS A 70 -9.72 -6.17 13.41
N GLY A 71 -8.64 -6.05 14.22
CA GLY A 71 -7.74 -7.17 14.53
C GLY A 71 -6.97 -7.70 13.32
N GLN A 72 -6.84 -6.89 12.28
CA GLN A 72 -6.09 -7.23 11.07
C GLN A 72 -4.67 -6.66 11.10
N THR A 73 -3.89 -6.93 10.07
CA THR A 73 -2.50 -6.45 9.96
C THR A 73 -2.26 -5.73 8.65
N LEU A 74 -1.43 -4.69 8.70
CA LEU A 74 -0.73 -4.15 7.54
C LEU A 74 0.39 -5.14 7.18
N THR A 75 0.31 -5.72 6.01
CA THR A 75 1.20 -6.79 5.55
C THR A 75 2.67 -6.35 5.62
N GLN A 76 3.55 -7.27 6.02
CA GLN A 76 5.01 -7.08 5.99
C GLN A 76 5.47 -6.68 4.59
N PRO A 77 6.37 -5.69 4.47
CA PRO A 77 6.90 -5.26 3.18
C PRO A 77 7.48 -6.38 2.33
N PHE A 78 8.27 -7.27 2.93
CA PHE A 78 8.81 -8.44 2.22
C PHE A 78 7.70 -9.33 1.63
N CYS A 79 6.65 -9.63 2.40
CA CYS A 79 5.56 -10.46 1.89
C CYS A 79 4.87 -9.82 0.68
N THR A 80 4.64 -8.49 0.71
CA THR A 80 4.05 -7.78 -0.45
C THR A 80 4.97 -7.82 -1.66
N ALA A 81 6.28 -7.59 -1.47
CA ALA A 81 7.28 -7.66 -2.53
C ALA A 81 7.40 -9.06 -3.11
N TYR A 82 7.42 -10.07 -2.23
CA TYR A 82 7.55 -11.47 -2.60
C TYR A 82 6.36 -11.95 -3.42
N MET A 83 5.13 -11.66 -2.97
CA MET A 83 3.92 -11.95 -3.77
C MET A 83 3.99 -11.29 -5.15
N ALA A 84 4.37 -10.00 -5.21
CA ALA A 84 4.51 -9.29 -6.47
C ALA A 84 5.52 -9.94 -7.42
N SER A 85 6.61 -10.53 -6.91
CA SER A 85 7.65 -11.17 -7.72
C SER A 85 7.16 -12.43 -8.43
N PHE A 86 6.23 -13.19 -7.82
CA PHE A 86 5.63 -14.37 -8.45
C PHE A 86 4.63 -14.02 -9.55
N LEU A 87 3.96 -12.89 -9.42
CA LEU A 87 2.88 -12.51 -10.33
C LEU A 87 3.40 -11.94 -11.65
N ASN A 88 4.67 -11.50 -11.71
CA ASN A 88 5.29 -10.93 -12.90
C ASN A 88 4.39 -9.91 -13.63
N LEU A 89 3.81 -8.98 -12.86
CA LEU A 89 2.77 -8.06 -13.31
C LEU A 89 3.23 -7.15 -14.45
N ARG A 90 2.34 -6.92 -15.40
CA ARG A 90 2.53 -6.02 -16.53
C ARG A 90 1.57 -4.83 -16.42
N LYS A 91 1.93 -3.72 -17.02
CA LYS A 91 1.10 -2.50 -17.09
C LYS A 91 -0.22 -2.67 -17.84
N THR A 92 -0.43 -3.80 -18.47
CA THR A 92 -1.68 -4.17 -19.16
C THR A 92 -2.62 -4.98 -18.28
N ASP A 93 -2.16 -5.52 -17.16
CA ASP A 93 -2.84 -6.53 -16.38
C ASP A 93 -3.91 -5.93 -15.47
N ASN A 94 -5.03 -6.62 -15.35
CA ASN A 94 -6.07 -6.41 -14.33
C ASN A 94 -5.89 -7.46 -13.24
N ILE A 95 -5.78 -7.04 -11.99
CA ILE A 95 -5.59 -7.96 -10.88
C ILE A 95 -6.74 -7.87 -9.88
N LEU A 96 -7.03 -8.99 -9.21
CA LEU A 96 -7.95 -9.06 -8.09
C LEU A 96 -7.16 -9.26 -6.79
N ASP A 97 -7.28 -8.31 -5.88
CA ASP A 97 -6.71 -8.36 -4.53
C ASP A 97 -7.82 -8.68 -3.53
N ILE A 98 -7.65 -9.73 -2.72
CA ILE A 98 -8.60 -10.18 -1.72
C ILE A 98 -8.10 -9.81 -0.32
N GLY A 99 -8.72 -8.79 0.26
CA GLY A 99 -8.38 -8.30 1.60
C GLY A 99 -7.43 -7.10 1.57
N CYS A 100 -7.91 -5.96 1.06
CA CYS A 100 -7.06 -4.77 0.95
C CYS A 100 -6.55 -4.22 2.29
N GLY A 101 -7.17 -4.60 3.41
CA GLY A 101 -6.86 -4.03 4.70
C GLY A 101 -6.96 -2.50 4.67
N VAL A 102 -5.89 -1.81 5.05
CA VAL A 102 -5.80 -0.35 5.00
C VAL A 102 -5.31 0.20 3.65
N GLY A 103 -4.98 -0.68 2.66
CA GLY A 103 -4.74 -0.32 1.27
C GLY A 103 -3.27 -0.14 0.85
N TRP A 104 -2.28 -0.48 1.68
CA TRP A 104 -0.88 -0.26 1.31
C TRP A 104 -0.43 -1.18 0.17
N SER A 105 -0.67 -2.49 0.25
CA SER A 105 -0.36 -3.46 -0.82
C SER A 105 -1.07 -3.08 -2.13
N VAL A 106 -2.34 -2.70 -2.05
CA VAL A 106 -3.12 -2.18 -3.19
C VAL A 106 -2.44 -0.98 -3.84
N ALA A 107 -1.94 -0.03 -3.03
CA ALA A 107 -1.21 1.13 -3.55
C ALA A 107 0.10 0.72 -4.24
N VAL A 108 0.82 -0.27 -3.72
CA VAL A 108 2.03 -0.83 -4.36
C VAL A 108 1.67 -1.50 -5.68
N PHE A 109 0.69 -2.42 -5.69
CA PHE A 109 0.26 -3.12 -6.90
C PHE A 109 -0.27 -2.18 -7.99
N SER A 110 -0.93 -1.08 -7.60
CA SER A 110 -1.38 -0.05 -8.54
C SER A 110 -0.26 0.57 -9.38
N LYS A 111 0.99 0.51 -8.87
CA LYS A 111 2.18 0.96 -9.61
C LYS A 111 2.72 -0.09 -10.57
N LEU A 112 2.25 -1.33 -10.51
CA LEU A 112 2.77 -2.47 -11.27
C LEU A 112 1.84 -2.91 -12.40
N CYS A 113 0.53 -2.69 -12.28
CA CYS A 113 -0.49 -3.18 -13.19
C CYS A 113 -1.36 -2.05 -13.81
N LYS A 114 -2.31 -2.41 -14.66
CA LYS A 114 -3.30 -1.50 -15.26
C LYS A 114 -4.36 -1.10 -14.24
N THR A 115 -5.02 -2.08 -13.62
CA THR A 115 -6.09 -1.84 -12.66
C THR A 115 -6.02 -2.86 -11.53
N VAL A 116 -6.13 -2.38 -10.30
CA VAL A 116 -6.35 -3.22 -9.11
C VAL A 116 -7.83 -3.21 -8.78
N TYR A 117 -8.45 -4.35 -8.82
CA TYR A 117 -9.77 -4.60 -8.25
C TYR A 117 -9.54 -5.18 -6.86
N THR A 118 -10.09 -4.56 -5.82
CA THR A 118 -9.85 -5.05 -4.46
C THR A 118 -11.13 -5.22 -3.68
N MET A 119 -11.20 -6.32 -2.92
CA MET A 119 -12.31 -6.65 -2.04
C MET A 119 -11.88 -6.58 -0.58
N GLU A 120 -12.77 -6.10 0.27
CA GLU A 120 -12.57 -6.12 1.73
C GLU A 120 -13.91 -6.41 2.42
N ARG A 121 -13.88 -7.32 3.39
CA ARG A 121 -15.09 -7.71 4.15
C ARG A 121 -15.41 -6.73 5.27
N PHE A 122 -14.40 -6.04 5.83
CA PHE A 122 -14.59 -5.08 6.88
C PHE A 122 -14.80 -3.68 6.30
N LYS A 123 -16.03 -3.18 6.38
CA LYS A 123 -16.36 -1.84 5.88
C LYS A 123 -15.42 -0.75 6.42
N LYS A 124 -15.04 -0.84 7.71
CA LYS A 124 -14.14 0.13 8.35
C LYS A 124 -12.77 0.17 7.67
N LEU A 125 -12.18 -1.00 7.35
CA LEU A 125 -10.91 -1.08 6.64
C LEU A 125 -11.04 -0.59 5.21
N LEU A 126 -12.09 -0.97 4.50
CA LEU A 126 -12.36 -0.50 3.14
C LEU A 126 -12.45 1.04 3.08
N ASP A 127 -13.13 1.65 4.05
CA ASP A 127 -13.27 3.12 4.12
C ASP A 127 -11.91 3.80 4.39
N ILE A 128 -11.06 3.18 5.22
CA ILE A 128 -9.68 3.64 5.48
C ILE A 128 -8.85 3.51 4.20
N ALA A 129 -8.89 2.36 3.52
CA ALA A 129 -8.17 2.11 2.28
C ALA A 129 -8.53 3.15 1.21
N LYS A 130 -9.82 3.39 0.99
CA LYS A 130 -10.30 4.42 0.04
C LYS A 130 -9.72 5.79 0.34
N LYS A 131 -9.71 6.20 1.63
CA LYS A 131 -9.15 7.49 2.05
C LYS A 131 -7.65 7.56 1.79
N ASN A 132 -6.90 6.49 2.08
CA ASN A 132 -5.46 6.44 1.89
C ASN A 132 -5.08 6.48 0.40
N ILE A 133 -5.77 5.70 -0.43
CA ILE A 133 -5.58 5.68 -1.88
C ILE A 133 -5.89 7.06 -2.50
N ALA A 134 -6.97 7.70 -2.06
CA ALA A 134 -7.33 9.05 -2.52
C ALA A 134 -6.27 10.10 -2.15
N LYS A 135 -5.65 10.02 -0.94
CA LYS A 135 -4.54 10.92 -0.54
C LYS A 135 -3.34 10.82 -1.47
N LEU A 136 -3.11 9.64 -2.05
CA LEU A 136 -2.02 9.38 -3.00
C LEU A 136 -2.40 9.70 -4.45
N LYS A 137 -3.64 10.13 -4.69
CA LYS A 137 -4.17 10.41 -6.04
C LYS A 137 -4.01 9.21 -6.99
N ILE A 138 -4.25 8.00 -6.47
CA ILE A 138 -4.22 6.77 -7.25
C ILE A 138 -5.63 6.56 -7.81
N GLU A 139 -5.75 6.43 -9.13
CA GLU A 139 -7.03 6.40 -9.85
C GLU A 139 -7.37 5.01 -10.41
N ASN A 140 -6.38 4.11 -10.50
CA ASN A 140 -6.54 2.78 -11.09
C ASN A 140 -6.88 1.69 -10.07
N VAL A 141 -7.69 2.01 -9.05
CA VAL A 141 -8.16 1.07 -8.03
C VAL A 141 -9.68 1.05 -7.96
N GLN A 142 -10.26 -0.14 -8.06
CA GLN A 142 -11.70 -0.39 -7.89
C GLN A 142 -11.94 -1.13 -6.59
N PHE A 143 -12.88 -0.64 -5.79
CA PHE A 143 -13.16 -1.18 -4.45
C PHE A 143 -14.53 -1.86 -4.37
N LYS A 144 -14.59 -3.03 -3.74
CA LYS A 144 -15.84 -3.73 -3.42
C LYS A 144 -15.87 -4.15 -1.95
N LEU A 145 -16.96 -3.83 -1.26
CA LEU A 145 -17.26 -4.42 0.04
C LEU A 145 -17.84 -5.82 -0.19
N GLY A 146 -17.24 -6.85 0.36
CA GLY A 146 -17.74 -8.20 0.19
C GLY A 146 -16.77 -9.27 0.67
N ASN A 147 -17.24 -10.50 0.67
CA ASN A 147 -16.46 -11.67 0.97
C ASN A 147 -15.74 -12.15 -0.30
N GLY A 148 -14.42 -12.36 -0.22
CA GLY A 148 -13.63 -12.83 -1.35
C GLY A 148 -14.10 -14.17 -1.96
N PHE A 149 -14.75 -15.03 -1.19
CA PHE A 149 -15.35 -16.27 -1.70
C PHE A 149 -16.47 -16.05 -2.74
N GLU A 150 -17.10 -14.88 -2.74
CA GLU A 150 -18.14 -14.51 -3.70
C GLU A 150 -17.59 -14.03 -5.04
N GLY A 151 -16.29 -13.79 -5.09
CA GLY A 151 -15.62 -13.22 -6.24
C GLY A 151 -16.05 -11.79 -6.54
N TRP A 152 -15.55 -11.24 -7.64
CA TRP A 152 -15.85 -9.86 -8.02
C TRP A 152 -17.30 -9.70 -8.54
N GLY A 153 -17.83 -10.71 -9.21
CA GLY A 153 -19.22 -10.78 -9.66
C GLY A 153 -19.50 -10.27 -11.07
N ASP A 154 -18.61 -9.49 -11.66
CA ASP A 154 -18.73 -9.02 -13.04
C ASP A 154 -17.95 -9.95 -14.00
N LYS A 155 -18.23 -9.84 -15.31
CA LYS A 155 -17.50 -10.58 -16.34
C LYS A 155 -16.12 -10.01 -16.62
N ILE A 156 -15.37 -9.71 -15.55
CA ILE A 156 -14.01 -9.19 -15.65
C ILE A 156 -13.04 -10.37 -15.61
N LEU A 157 -12.15 -10.43 -16.56
CA LEU A 157 -11.04 -11.38 -16.55
C LEU A 157 -9.87 -10.77 -15.79
N PHE A 158 -9.34 -11.51 -14.84
CA PHE A 158 -8.17 -11.13 -14.07
C PHE A 158 -6.94 -11.90 -14.56
N ASP A 159 -5.84 -11.18 -14.76
CA ASP A 159 -4.57 -11.77 -15.14
C ASP A 159 -3.87 -12.40 -13.92
N ALA A 160 -4.18 -11.91 -12.70
CA ALA A 160 -3.70 -12.46 -11.45
C ALA A 160 -4.70 -12.23 -10.30
N ILE A 161 -4.64 -13.10 -9.28
CA ILE A 161 -5.38 -12.98 -8.00
C ILE A 161 -4.37 -13.09 -6.87
N ILE A 162 -4.53 -12.20 -5.87
CA ILE A 162 -3.67 -12.08 -4.69
C ILE A 162 -4.52 -12.24 -3.44
#